data_b8bd0144fd25114e45896157fda1ecf7
#
_entry.id   b8bd0144fd25114e45896157fda1ecf7
#
_cell.length_a   1.000
_cell.length_b   1.000
_cell.length_c   1.000
_cell.angle_alpha   90.00
_cell.angle_beta   90.00
_cell.angle_gamma   90.00
#
_symmetry.space_group_name_H-M   'P 1'
#
loop_
_entity.id
_entity.type
_entity.pdbx_description
1 polymer ?
#
loop_
_entity_poly.entity_id
_entity_poly.type
_entity_poly.pdbx_seq_one_letter_code
_entity_poly.pdbx_strand_id
1 'polypeptide(L)'
;MPRLIDDAGAAGIRAVLVLSAGFAEIGPEGKRLQELSLARARALGIRLLGPNCLGIMRPEIGLNATFARTGARPGPVALVSQSGAVVAAMLDYAWTAGFGFSS
;
A
#
# COMPACT_ATOMS: atom_id res chain seq x y z
N MET A 1 -7.08 10.84 -10.33
CA MET A 1 -6.68 10.48 -8.95
C MET A 1 -7.21 11.46 -7.90
N PRO A 2 -7.00 12.79 -7.97
CA PRO A 2 -7.55 13.73 -6.98
C PRO A 2 -9.07 13.61 -6.79
N ARG A 3 -9.86 13.47 -7.87
CA ARG A 3 -11.33 13.27 -7.77
C ARG A 3 -11.71 12.01 -6.96
N LEU A 4 -11.00 10.91 -7.14
CA LEU A 4 -11.25 9.69 -6.35
C LEU A 4 -11.01 9.92 -4.85
N ILE A 5 -10.05 10.77 -4.50
CA ILE A 5 -9.79 11.16 -3.11
C ILE A 5 -10.92 12.04 -2.58
N ASP A 6 -11.47 12.94 -3.40
CA ASP A 6 -12.62 13.75 -3.03
C ASP A 6 -13.85 12.86 -2.79
N ASP A 7 -14.12 11.93 -3.70
CA ASP A 7 -15.24 10.99 -3.59
C ASP A 7 -15.09 10.11 -2.33
N ALA A 8 -13.87 9.64 -2.04
CA ALA A 8 -13.56 8.90 -0.83
C ALA A 8 -13.82 9.73 0.44
N GLY A 9 -13.41 11.00 0.43
CA GLY A 9 -13.66 11.92 1.54
C GLY A 9 -15.15 12.18 1.75
N ALA A 10 -15.91 12.40 0.68
CA ALA A 10 -17.37 12.57 0.73
C ALA A 10 -18.07 11.32 1.27
N ALA A 11 -17.53 10.13 0.99
CA ALA A 11 -18.03 8.86 1.52
C ALA A 11 -17.56 8.55 2.96
N GLY A 12 -16.81 9.45 3.61
CA GLY A 12 -16.33 9.25 4.97
C GLY A 12 -15.15 8.27 5.10
N ILE A 13 -14.48 7.93 3.99
CA ILE A 13 -13.32 7.03 3.97
C ILE A 13 -12.11 7.75 4.57
N ARG A 14 -11.43 7.10 5.51
CA ARG A 14 -10.30 7.69 6.26
C ARG A 14 -8.92 7.16 5.84
N ALA A 15 -8.88 6.11 5.04
CA ALA A 15 -7.65 5.55 4.50
C ALA A 15 -7.84 5.07 3.07
N VAL A 16 -6.90 5.36 2.20
CA VAL A 16 -6.90 4.97 0.79
C VAL A 16 -5.57 4.32 0.45
N LEU A 17 -5.63 3.17 -0.18
CA LEU A 17 -4.48 2.43 -0.70
C LEU A 17 -4.45 2.58 -2.22
N VAL A 18 -3.34 3.07 -2.76
CA VAL A 18 -3.14 3.27 -4.20
C VAL A 18 -2.09 2.30 -4.71
N LEU A 19 -2.53 1.20 -5.27
CA LEU A 19 -1.64 0.19 -5.85
C LEU A 19 -1.07 0.64 -7.21
N SER A 20 -1.85 1.40 -7.96
CA SER A 20 -1.51 1.82 -9.33
C SER A 20 -0.20 2.59 -9.39
N ALA A 21 0.56 2.35 -10.46
CA ALA A 21 1.68 3.14 -10.93
C ALA A 21 1.20 4.32 -11.80
N GLY A 22 2.12 5.12 -12.33
CA GLY A 22 1.85 6.27 -13.17
C GLY A 22 1.96 7.60 -12.40
N PHE A 23 2.81 7.65 -11.40
CA PHE A 23 3.04 8.81 -10.54
C PHE A 23 4.50 9.29 -10.61
N ALA A 24 5.17 9.56 -9.51
CA ALA A 24 6.51 10.15 -9.51
C ALA A 24 7.55 9.36 -10.32
N GLU A 25 7.37 8.05 -10.47
CA GLU A 25 8.27 7.18 -11.23
C GLU A 25 8.23 7.42 -12.76
N ILE A 26 7.18 8.05 -13.29
CA ILE A 26 7.10 8.37 -14.73
C ILE A 26 7.59 9.79 -15.07
N GLY A 27 8.09 10.54 -14.08
CA GLY A 27 8.66 11.86 -14.29
C GLY A 27 7.84 13.02 -13.70
N PRO A 28 8.12 14.27 -14.17
CA PRO A 28 7.60 15.47 -13.51
C PRO A 28 6.07 15.58 -13.45
N GLU A 29 5.37 15.14 -14.49
CA GLU A 29 3.91 15.17 -14.52
C GLU A 29 3.30 14.19 -13.51
N GLY A 30 3.84 12.97 -13.45
CA GLY A 30 3.43 11.97 -12.46
C GLY A 30 3.73 12.41 -11.03
N LYS A 31 4.88 13.06 -10.81
CA LYS A 31 5.22 13.65 -9.52
C LYS A 31 4.22 14.72 -9.10
N ARG A 32 3.86 15.62 -10.01
CA ARG A 32 2.82 16.64 -9.77
C ARG A 32 1.48 16.01 -9.40
N LEU A 33 1.08 14.96 -10.11
CA LEU A 33 -0.16 14.23 -9.80
C LEU A 33 -0.13 13.62 -8.41
N GLN A 34 0.99 13.05 -8.01
CA GLN A 34 1.21 12.49 -6.68
C GLN A 34 1.11 13.56 -5.59
N GLU A 35 1.78 14.69 -5.77
CA GLU A 35 1.77 15.82 -4.83
C GLU A 35 0.36 16.40 -4.65
N LEU A 36 -0.38 16.58 -5.75
CA LEU A 36 -1.78 17.03 -5.71
C LEU A 36 -2.67 16.03 -4.96
N SER A 37 -2.49 14.74 -5.23
CA SER A 37 -3.26 13.68 -4.57
C SER A 37 -2.98 13.64 -3.06
N LEU A 38 -1.72 13.77 -2.67
CA LEU A 38 -1.31 13.81 -1.27
C LEU A 38 -1.84 15.05 -0.54
N ALA A 39 -1.74 16.22 -1.18
CA ALA A 39 -2.26 17.47 -0.61
C ALA A 39 -3.78 17.38 -0.38
N ARG A 40 -4.51 16.80 -1.34
CA ARG A 40 -5.94 16.60 -1.22
C ARG A 40 -6.32 15.64 -0.10
N ALA A 41 -5.62 14.49 -0.02
CA ALA A 41 -5.83 13.51 1.04
C ALA A 41 -5.59 14.13 2.44
N ARG A 42 -4.52 14.89 2.59
CA ARG A 42 -4.22 15.61 3.84
C ARG A 42 -5.32 16.61 4.22
N ALA A 43 -5.79 17.40 3.26
CA ALA A 43 -6.86 18.36 3.49
C ALA A 43 -8.18 17.72 3.97
N LEU A 44 -8.44 16.48 3.55
CA LEU A 44 -9.62 15.69 3.91
C LEU A 44 -9.39 14.75 5.12
N GLY A 45 -8.20 14.79 5.74
CA GLY A 45 -7.85 13.89 6.85
C GLY A 45 -7.75 12.41 6.45
N ILE A 46 -7.51 12.12 5.16
CA ILE A 46 -7.37 10.77 4.61
C ILE A 46 -5.90 10.36 4.68
N ARG A 47 -5.63 9.16 5.23
CA ARG A 47 -4.32 8.52 5.13
C ARG A 47 -4.16 7.88 3.76
N LEU A 48 -3.05 8.19 3.09
CA LEU A 48 -2.73 7.66 1.77
C LEU A 48 -1.52 6.73 1.88
N LEU A 49 -1.68 5.47 1.47
CA LEU A 49 -0.59 4.51 1.30
C LEU A 49 -0.37 4.28 -0.20
N GLY A 50 0.89 4.32 -0.64
CA GLY A 50 1.24 4.38 -2.06
C GLY A 50 1.34 5.83 -2.56
N PRO A 51 1.29 6.09 -3.86
CA PRO A 51 1.02 5.16 -4.97
C PRO A 51 2.16 4.17 -5.27
N ASN A 52 1.95 3.35 -6.29
CA ASN A 52 2.94 2.39 -6.78
C ASN A 52 3.50 1.50 -5.67
N CYS A 53 2.63 0.85 -4.91
CA CYS A 53 3.00 -0.04 -3.81
C CYS A 53 2.38 -1.43 -3.98
N LEU A 54 2.99 -2.43 -3.36
CA LEU A 54 2.48 -3.80 -3.34
C LEU A 54 1.17 -3.90 -2.54
N GLY A 55 1.04 -3.11 -1.48
CA GLY A 55 -0.10 -3.09 -0.59
C GLY A 55 0.25 -3.26 0.87
N ILE A 56 -0.72 -3.74 1.64
CA ILE A 56 -0.59 -3.99 3.08
C ILE A 56 -1.23 -5.32 3.45
N MET A 57 -0.59 -6.04 4.37
CA MET A 57 -1.13 -7.22 5.02
C MET A 57 -1.13 -7.06 6.54
N ARG A 58 -2.16 -7.57 7.17
CA ARG A 58 -2.27 -7.78 8.63
C ARG A 58 -2.83 -9.19 8.84
N PRO A 59 -1.98 -10.24 8.82
CA PRO A 59 -2.42 -11.64 8.82
C PRO A 59 -3.25 -12.01 10.05
N GLU A 60 -2.94 -11.43 11.21
CA GLU A 60 -3.66 -11.68 12.47
C GLU A 60 -5.16 -11.36 12.40
N ILE A 61 -5.53 -10.38 11.59
CA ILE A 61 -6.94 -9.97 11.40
C ILE A 61 -7.48 -10.37 10.04
N GLY A 62 -6.76 -11.20 9.29
CA GLY A 62 -7.15 -11.65 7.96
C GLY A 62 -7.11 -10.57 6.87
N LEU A 63 -6.45 -9.43 7.12
CA LEU A 63 -6.34 -8.37 6.12
C LEU A 63 -5.24 -8.71 5.10
N ASN A 64 -5.62 -8.78 3.84
CA ASN A 64 -4.71 -8.81 2.69
C ASN A 64 -5.22 -7.87 1.60
N ALA A 65 -4.70 -6.66 1.56
CA ALA A 65 -4.97 -5.65 0.53
C ALA A 65 -3.72 -5.47 -0.34
N THR A 66 -3.34 -6.53 -1.04
CA THR A 66 -2.18 -6.57 -1.94
C THR A 66 -2.53 -7.26 -3.25
N PHE A 67 -1.63 -7.17 -4.23
CA PHE A 67 -1.63 -8.03 -5.42
C PHE A 67 -0.51 -9.08 -5.38
N ALA A 68 0.07 -9.35 -4.20
CA ALA A 68 1.04 -10.42 -4.04
C ALA A 68 0.40 -11.79 -4.29
N ARG A 69 1.15 -12.69 -4.94
CA ARG A 69 0.69 -14.06 -5.21
C ARG A 69 0.61 -14.90 -3.94
N THR A 70 1.55 -14.68 -3.02
CA THR A 70 1.68 -15.39 -1.76
C THR A 70 1.16 -14.53 -0.62
N GLY A 71 0.25 -15.05 0.18
CA GLY A 71 -0.19 -14.41 1.42
C GLY A 71 0.80 -14.64 2.56
N ALA A 72 0.69 -13.85 3.62
CA ALA A 72 1.48 -14.03 4.83
C ALA A 72 0.73 -14.88 5.87
N ARG A 73 1.47 -15.72 6.60
CA ARG A 73 0.99 -16.36 7.83
C ARG A 73 1.14 -15.40 9.01
N PRO A 74 0.27 -15.48 10.05
CA PRO A 74 0.47 -14.75 11.28
C PRO A 74 1.81 -15.10 11.94
N GLY A 75 2.48 -14.09 12.53
CA GLY A 75 3.75 -14.29 13.21
C GLY A 75 4.32 -12.97 13.73
N PRO A 76 5.49 -13.01 14.38
CA PRO A 76 6.02 -11.87 15.12
C PRO A 76 6.81 -10.86 14.27
N VAL A 77 7.04 -11.14 12.98
CA VAL A 77 7.89 -10.30 12.14
C VAL A 77 7.10 -9.17 11.51
N ALA A 78 7.51 -7.92 11.69
CA ALA A 78 7.02 -6.80 10.89
C ALA A 78 7.97 -6.54 9.71
N LEU A 79 7.42 -6.38 8.51
CA LEU A 79 8.18 -6.09 7.29
C LEU A 79 7.68 -4.80 6.64
N VAL A 80 8.55 -3.81 6.55
CA VAL A 80 8.30 -2.57 5.80
C VAL A 80 9.39 -2.38 4.77
N SER A 81 9.01 -2.23 3.51
CA SER A 81 9.95 -2.05 2.40
C SER A 81 9.41 -1.12 1.34
N GLN A 82 10.28 -0.33 0.73
CA GLN A 82 9.99 0.45 -0.48
C GLN A 82 10.03 -0.41 -1.75
N SER A 83 10.51 -1.64 -1.67
CA SER A 83 10.63 -2.57 -2.79
C SER A 83 9.57 -3.66 -2.71
N GLY A 84 8.58 -3.62 -3.61
CA GLY A 84 7.58 -4.69 -3.72
C GLY A 84 8.18 -6.05 -4.07
N ALA A 85 9.26 -6.07 -4.86
CA ALA A 85 9.97 -7.31 -5.20
C ALA A 85 10.62 -7.96 -3.98
N VAL A 86 11.22 -7.16 -3.09
CA VAL A 86 11.80 -7.65 -1.82
C VAL A 86 10.69 -8.21 -0.93
N VAL A 87 9.55 -7.51 -0.81
CA VAL A 87 8.43 -8.02 -0.01
C VAL A 87 7.92 -9.35 -0.57
N ALA A 88 7.74 -9.46 -1.88
CA ALA A 88 7.28 -10.70 -2.51
C ALA A 88 8.25 -11.86 -2.25
N ALA A 89 9.57 -11.64 -2.42
CA ALA A 89 10.59 -12.64 -2.13
C ALA A 89 10.61 -13.06 -0.66
N MET A 90 10.40 -12.11 0.26
CA MET A 90 10.35 -12.41 1.70
C MET A 90 9.10 -13.20 2.09
N LEU A 91 7.95 -12.93 1.45
CA LEU A 91 6.74 -13.74 1.63
C LEU A 91 6.96 -15.18 1.21
N ASP A 92 7.55 -15.41 0.04
CA ASP A 92 7.86 -16.76 -0.46
C ASP A 92 8.88 -17.47 0.45
N TYR A 93 9.93 -16.75 0.87
CA TYR A 93 10.94 -17.29 1.78
C TYR A 93 10.35 -17.68 3.14
N ALA A 94 9.46 -16.86 3.69
CA ALA A 94 8.83 -17.10 5.00
C ALA A 94 8.03 -18.42 5.02
N TRP A 95 7.39 -18.78 3.91
CA TRP A 95 6.70 -20.07 3.77
C TRP A 95 7.65 -21.25 3.90
N THR A 96 8.81 -21.17 3.26
CA THR A 96 9.85 -22.22 3.31
C THR A 96 10.55 -22.24 4.66
N ALA A 97 10.87 -21.08 5.22
CA ALA A 97 11.58 -20.93 6.49
C ALA A 97 10.69 -21.13 7.74
N GLY A 98 9.36 -21.15 7.56
CA GLY A 98 8.43 -21.49 8.64
C GLY A 98 8.14 -20.36 9.62
N PHE A 99 8.30 -19.08 9.23
CA PHE A 99 7.90 -17.95 10.05
C PHE A 99 6.75 -17.15 9.44
N GLY A 100 6.16 -16.24 10.23
CA GLY A 100 5.04 -15.43 9.82
C GLY A 100 5.22 -13.96 10.19
N PHE A 101 4.24 -13.13 9.78
CA PHE A 101 4.30 -11.68 9.91
C PHE A 101 3.16 -11.14 10.77
N SER A 102 3.44 -10.04 11.47
CA SER A 102 2.44 -9.20 12.13
C SER A 102 1.87 -8.15 11.15
N SER A 103 2.74 -7.67 10.25
CA SER A 103 2.38 -6.72 9.20
C SER A 103 3.46 -6.72 8.11
#